data_f081fb0e3cc5748d95bf29689b898a57
#
_entry.id   f081fb0e3cc5748d95bf29689b898a57
#
_cell.length_a   1.000
_cell.length_b   1.000
_cell.length_c   1.000
_cell.angle_alpha   90.00
_cell.angle_beta   90.00
_cell.angle_gamma   90.00
#
_symmetry.space_group_name_H-M   'P 1'
#
loop_
_entity.id
_entity.type
_entity.pdbx_description
1 polymer ?
#
loop_
_entity_poly.entity_id
_entity_poly.type
_entity_poly.pdbx_seq_one_letter_code
_entity_poly.pdbx_strand_id
1 'polypeptide(L)'
;MTGTDMFQKDRTQMKIIMLVALVALCGIAGCMTPGATLPGNIENVVVAVREGGRLKDAVIAAASHRRWVPTERDGMTVRCELVQRAHRVVVDVRLLDDRHYSILMVESNIPARKVSQWVSNLQREIAKHAAR
;
A
#
# COMPACT_ATOMS: atom_id res chain seq x y z
N MET A 1 -10.02 -62.53 15.06
CA MET A 1 -10.39 -61.82 13.83
C MET A 1 -10.54 -60.33 13.99
N THR A 2 -9.86 -59.77 14.92
CA THR A 2 -9.90 -58.34 15.22
C THR A 2 -8.75 -57.53 14.57
N GLY A 3 -7.83 -58.15 13.84
CA GLY A 3 -6.67 -57.50 13.23
C GLY A 3 -6.90 -56.86 11.86
N THR A 4 -7.96 -57.21 11.14
CA THR A 4 -8.24 -56.66 9.80
C THR A 4 -9.04 -55.36 9.82
N ASP A 5 -9.84 -55.18 10.85
CA ASP A 5 -10.64 -53.93 10.97
C ASP A 5 -9.82 -52.74 11.44
N MET A 6 -8.77 -52.93 12.23
CA MET A 6 -7.84 -51.88 12.63
C MET A 6 -6.99 -51.36 11.47
N PHE A 7 -6.58 -52.21 10.55
CA PHE A 7 -5.80 -51.82 9.38
C PHE A 7 -6.59 -50.98 8.37
N GLN A 8 -7.89 -51.22 8.23
CA GLN A 8 -8.74 -50.44 7.35
C GLN A 8 -9.08 -49.07 7.90
N LYS A 9 -9.20 -48.96 9.22
CA LYS A 9 -9.48 -47.67 9.88
C LYS A 9 -8.33 -46.71 9.74
N ASP A 10 -7.10 -47.16 9.89
CA ASP A 10 -5.90 -46.34 9.77
C ASP A 10 -5.66 -45.84 8.34
N ARG A 11 -5.97 -46.64 7.34
CA ARG A 11 -5.87 -46.21 5.94
C ARG A 11 -6.90 -45.15 5.57
N THR A 12 -8.08 -45.21 6.11
CA THR A 12 -9.14 -44.22 5.88
C THR A 12 -8.81 -42.90 6.60
N GLN A 13 -8.26 -43.01 7.80
CA GLN A 13 -7.81 -41.82 8.56
C GLN A 13 -6.63 -41.13 7.86
N MET A 14 -5.66 -41.88 7.35
CA MET A 14 -4.54 -41.30 6.61
C MET A 14 -4.96 -40.60 5.31
N LYS A 15 -5.95 -41.16 4.60
CA LYS A 15 -6.50 -40.53 3.40
C LYS A 15 -7.24 -39.20 3.70
N ILE A 16 -7.98 -39.17 4.80
CA ILE A 16 -8.70 -37.98 5.24
C ILE A 16 -7.71 -36.88 5.70
N ILE A 17 -6.67 -37.27 6.42
CA ILE A 17 -5.63 -36.32 6.88
C ILE A 17 -4.85 -35.75 5.69
N MET A 18 -4.53 -36.57 4.68
CA MET A 18 -3.89 -36.06 3.46
C MET A 18 -4.79 -35.13 2.64
N LEU A 19 -6.08 -35.41 2.58
CA LEU A 19 -7.02 -34.55 1.85
C LEU A 19 -7.19 -33.20 2.53
N VAL A 20 -7.24 -33.15 3.87
CA VAL A 20 -7.34 -31.94 4.65
C VAL A 20 -6.05 -31.10 4.53
N ALA A 21 -4.90 -31.75 4.53
CA ALA A 21 -3.62 -31.08 4.34
C ALA A 21 -3.48 -30.44 2.93
N LEU A 22 -4.01 -31.11 1.91
CA LEU A 22 -3.97 -30.60 0.53
C LEU A 22 -4.88 -29.37 0.34
N VAL A 23 -6.04 -29.36 0.98
CA VAL A 23 -6.99 -28.24 0.93
C VAL A 23 -6.44 -27.03 1.70
N ALA A 24 -5.74 -27.26 2.81
CA ALA A 24 -5.09 -26.18 3.57
C ALA A 24 -3.93 -25.53 2.78
N LEU A 25 -3.19 -26.31 1.99
CA LEU A 25 -2.11 -25.76 1.16
C LEU A 25 -2.64 -24.91 -0.01
N CYS A 26 -3.77 -25.30 -0.61
CA CYS A 26 -4.37 -24.50 -1.67
C CYS A 26 -4.99 -23.18 -1.17
N GLY A 27 -5.47 -23.14 0.07
CA GLY A 27 -6.04 -21.94 0.67
C GLY A 27 -5.00 -20.87 1.00
N ILE A 28 -3.77 -21.26 1.31
CA ILE A 28 -2.69 -20.33 1.65
C ILE A 28 -2.03 -19.74 0.40
N ALA A 29 -1.96 -20.49 -0.68
CA ALA A 29 -1.39 -20.03 -1.94
C ALA A 29 -2.26 -18.96 -2.65
N GLY A 30 -3.56 -18.91 -2.38
CA GLY A 30 -4.47 -17.90 -2.92
C GLY A 30 -4.41 -16.52 -2.24
N CYS A 31 -3.84 -16.44 -1.03
CA CYS A 31 -3.73 -15.19 -0.28
C CYS A 31 -2.41 -14.44 -0.50
N MET A 32 -1.44 -15.05 -1.16
CA MET A 32 -0.16 -14.44 -1.47
C MET A 32 0.02 -14.26 -2.98
N THR A 33 -0.74 -13.37 -3.59
CA THR A 33 -0.34 -12.77 -4.85
C THR A 33 0.63 -11.64 -4.55
N PRO A 34 1.96 -11.83 -4.70
CA PRO A 34 2.89 -10.74 -4.55
C PRO A 34 2.64 -9.76 -5.71
N GLY A 35 2.30 -8.53 -5.39
CA GLY A 35 2.21 -7.47 -6.38
C GLY A 35 0.85 -6.84 -6.63
N ALA A 36 -0.18 -7.12 -5.83
CA ALA A 36 -1.40 -6.33 -5.87
C ALA A 36 -1.12 -4.95 -5.22
N THR A 37 -0.55 -4.05 -6.00
CA THR A 37 -0.40 -2.65 -5.61
C THR A 37 -1.77 -2.01 -5.60
N LEU A 38 -2.18 -1.43 -4.49
CA LEU A 38 -3.43 -0.69 -4.43
C LEU A 38 -3.40 0.49 -5.42
N PRO A 39 -4.50 0.80 -6.09
CA PRO A 39 -4.56 1.95 -6.98
C PRO A 39 -4.08 3.22 -6.28
N GLY A 40 -3.18 3.94 -6.89
CA GLY A 40 -2.61 5.16 -6.33
C GLY A 40 -1.39 4.97 -5.45
N ASN A 41 -0.99 3.74 -5.12
CA ASN A 41 0.28 3.50 -4.43
C ASN A 41 1.46 3.76 -5.36
N ILE A 42 2.42 4.53 -4.86
CA ILE A 42 3.71 4.78 -5.52
C ILE A 42 4.79 4.52 -4.47
N GLU A 43 5.61 3.52 -4.71
CA GLU A 43 6.62 3.07 -3.75
C GLU A 43 8.04 3.46 -4.17
N ASN A 44 8.88 3.71 -3.19
CA ASN A 44 10.32 3.98 -3.37
C ASN A 44 10.63 5.06 -4.41
N VAL A 45 9.97 6.20 -4.32
CA VAL A 45 10.26 7.33 -5.17
C VAL A 45 11.55 8.01 -4.72
N VAL A 46 12.47 8.16 -5.65
CA VAL A 46 13.70 8.93 -5.45
C VAL A 46 13.46 10.35 -5.95
N VAL A 47 13.83 11.32 -5.14
CA VAL A 47 13.65 12.73 -5.49
C VAL A 47 14.93 13.53 -5.22
N ALA A 48 15.25 14.44 -6.13
CA ALA A 48 16.32 15.40 -5.92
C ALA A 48 15.84 16.50 -4.98
N VAL A 49 16.46 16.61 -3.81
CA VAL A 49 16.18 17.67 -2.85
C VAL A 49 17.30 18.70 -2.92
N ARG A 50 16.94 19.97 -2.97
CA ARG A 50 17.90 21.05 -3.00
C ARG A 50 18.77 21.05 -1.74
N GLU A 51 20.00 21.51 -1.84
CA GLU A 51 20.91 21.62 -0.71
C GLU A 51 20.29 22.44 0.44
N GLY A 52 20.33 21.89 1.66
CA GLY A 52 19.71 22.51 2.84
C GLY A 52 18.19 22.39 2.92
N GLY A 53 17.54 21.82 1.90
CA GLY A 53 16.10 21.56 1.91
C GLY A 53 15.73 20.30 2.68
N ARG A 54 14.46 20.22 3.08
CA ARG A 54 13.88 19.03 3.70
C ARG A 54 12.80 18.46 2.83
N LEU A 55 12.85 17.16 2.59
CA LEU A 55 11.81 16.46 1.83
C LEU A 55 10.41 16.64 2.44
N LYS A 56 10.30 16.57 3.75
CA LYS A 56 9.04 16.79 4.48
C LYS A 56 8.41 18.14 4.17
N ASP A 57 9.19 19.20 4.18
CA ASP A 57 8.73 20.56 3.86
C ASP A 57 8.26 20.67 2.40
N ALA A 58 8.97 19.99 1.49
CA ALA A 58 8.58 19.91 0.09
C ALA A 58 7.26 19.17 -0.11
N VAL A 59 7.04 18.09 0.63
CA VAL A 59 5.77 17.32 0.60
C VAL A 59 4.60 18.18 1.09
N ILE A 60 4.77 18.87 2.20
CA ILE A 60 3.74 19.75 2.78
C ILE A 60 3.42 20.90 1.81
N ALA A 61 4.43 21.56 1.26
CA ALA A 61 4.26 22.64 0.31
C ALA A 61 3.58 22.18 -0.99
N ALA A 62 3.99 21.04 -1.52
CA ALA A 62 3.41 20.47 -2.73
C ALA A 62 1.94 20.07 -2.53
N ALA A 63 1.63 19.42 -1.42
CA ALA A 63 0.27 19.05 -1.07
C ALA A 63 -0.62 20.30 -0.98
N SER A 64 -0.21 21.31 -0.25
CA SER A 64 -0.94 22.56 -0.09
C SER A 64 -1.14 23.29 -1.42
N HIS A 65 -0.14 23.30 -2.28
CA HIS A 65 -0.22 23.91 -3.61
C HIS A 65 -1.26 23.24 -4.50
N ARG A 66 -1.42 21.92 -4.36
CA ARG A 66 -2.42 21.13 -5.09
C ARG A 66 -3.75 20.99 -4.35
N ARG A 67 -3.98 21.79 -3.31
CA ARG A 67 -5.21 21.80 -2.50
C ARG A 67 -5.45 20.52 -1.68
N TRP A 68 -4.42 19.73 -1.49
CA TRP A 68 -4.44 18.70 -0.48
C TRP A 68 -4.24 19.33 0.89
N VAL A 69 -4.87 18.78 1.90
CA VAL A 69 -4.67 19.20 3.29
C VAL A 69 -3.64 18.26 3.93
N PRO A 70 -2.40 18.71 4.13
CA PRO A 70 -1.38 17.88 4.77
C PRO A 70 -1.55 17.92 6.29
N THR A 71 -1.42 16.74 6.93
CA THR A 71 -1.42 16.61 8.38
C THR A 71 -0.25 15.69 8.77
N GLU A 72 0.62 16.17 9.65
CA GLU A 72 1.68 15.33 10.19
C GLU A 72 1.09 14.27 11.12
N ARG A 73 1.40 13.00 10.85
CA ARG A 73 0.96 11.87 11.68
C ARG A 73 2.00 11.49 12.71
N ASP A 74 3.24 11.45 12.27
CA ASP A 74 4.44 11.26 13.07
C ASP A 74 5.61 11.94 12.36
N GLY A 75 6.83 11.79 12.86
CA GLY A 75 8.01 12.42 12.26
C GLY A 75 8.31 11.99 10.82
N MET A 76 7.74 10.86 10.35
CA MET A 76 8.07 10.22 9.07
C MET A 76 6.88 10.09 8.13
N THR A 77 5.68 10.48 8.54
CA THR A 77 4.47 10.32 7.74
C THR A 77 3.65 11.61 7.69
N VAL A 78 3.32 12.04 6.48
CA VAL A 78 2.41 13.16 6.24
C VAL A 78 1.15 12.61 5.58
N ARG A 79 0.02 12.74 6.24
CA ARG A 79 -1.27 12.39 5.67
C ARG A 79 -1.81 13.54 4.84
N CYS A 80 -2.14 13.27 3.59
CA CYS A 80 -2.69 14.25 2.67
C CYS A 80 -4.13 13.85 2.30
N GLU A 81 -5.06 14.77 2.50
CA GLU A 81 -6.46 14.60 2.14
C GLU A 81 -6.86 15.61 1.07
N LEU A 82 -7.48 15.12 0.00
CA LEU A 82 -8.08 15.95 -1.03
C LEU A 82 -9.58 15.72 -1.07
N VAL A 83 -10.33 16.78 -0.85
CA VAL A 83 -11.79 16.79 -1.00
C VAL A 83 -12.15 17.75 -2.11
N GLN A 84 -12.83 17.25 -3.13
CA GLN A 84 -13.29 18.04 -4.26
C GLN A 84 -14.73 17.66 -4.59
N ARG A 85 -15.67 18.52 -4.25
CA ARG A 85 -17.11 18.23 -4.32
C ARG A 85 -17.46 16.99 -3.46
N ALA A 86 -18.03 15.94 -4.05
CA ALA A 86 -18.34 14.68 -3.37
C ALA A 86 -17.17 13.68 -3.37
N HIS A 87 -16.01 14.04 -3.94
CA HIS A 87 -14.86 13.16 -4.08
C HIS A 87 -13.88 13.37 -2.93
N ARG A 88 -13.44 12.28 -2.33
CA ARG A 88 -12.48 12.29 -1.24
C ARG A 88 -11.39 11.25 -1.48
N VAL A 89 -10.13 11.67 -1.36
CA VAL A 89 -8.96 10.81 -1.43
C VAL A 89 -8.05 11.12 -0.26
N VAL A 90 -7.60 10.10 0.43
CA VAL A 90 -6.64 10.21 1.54
C VAL A 90 -5.45 9.33 1.22
N VAL A 91 -4.26 9.90 1.26
CA VAL A 91 -2.99 9.18 1.08
C VAL A 91 -2.05 9.50 2.22
N ASP A 92 -1.18 8.54 2.55
CA ASP A 92 -0.04 8.75 3.45
C ASP A 92 1.24 8.86 2.63
N VAL A 93 1.94 9.98 2.74
CA VAL A 93 3.29 10.14 2.22
C VAL A 93 4.26 9.73 3.32
N ARG A 94 4.85 8.57 3.16
CA ARG A 94 5.83 8.02 4.10
C ARG A 94 7.23 8.38 3.66
N LEU A 95 7.95 9.11 4.49
CA LEU A 95 9.34 9.46 4.27
C LEU A 95 10.23 8.29 4.69
N LEU A 96 11.00 7.75 3.75
CA LEU A 96 11.91 6.63 4.01
C LEU A 96 13.28 7.13 4.45
N ASP A 97 13.76 8.20 3.82
CA ASP A 97 14.97 8.94 4.15
C ASP A 97 14.88 10.36 3.56
N ASP A 98 15.99 11.08 3.50
CA ASP A 98 16.05 12.47 3.02
C ASP A 98 15.69 12.64 1.54
N ARG A 99 15.69 11.56 0.75
CA ARG A 99 15.47 11.57 -0.70
C ARG A 99 14.49 10.52 -1.22
N HIS A 100 13.99 9.66 -0.34
CA HIS A 100 13.09 8.59 -0.71
C HIS A 100 11.78 8.69 0.04
N TYR A 101 10.69 8.48 -0.66
CA TYR A 101 9.36 8.44 -0.04
C TYR A 101 8.46 7.46 -0.78
N SER A 102 7.38 7.09 -0.15
CA SER A 102 6.29 6.31 -0.74
C SER A 102 4.97 7.03 -0.51
N ILE A 103 4.07 6.92 -1.47
CA ILE A 103 2.69 7.39 -1.33
C ILE A 103 1.80 6.17 -1.21
N LEU A 104 1.09 6.04 -0.10
CA LEU A 104 0.23 4.90 0.19
C LEU A 104 -1.23 5.33 0.26
N MET A 105 -2.10 4.66 -0.47
CA MET A 105 -3.53 4.88 -0.44
C MET A 105 -4.11 4.49 0.92
N VAL A 106 -4.86 5.39 1.52
CA VAL A 106 -5.58 5.14 2.78
C VAL A 106 -7.07 4.95 2.51
N GLU A 107 -7.68 5.89 1.78
CA GLU A 107 -9.12 5.90 1.52
C GLU A 107 -9.42 6.65 0.22
N SER A 108 -10.39 6.15 -0.54
CA SER A 108 -10.86 6.82 -1.75
C SER A 108 -12.29 6.40 -2.07
N ASN A 109 -13.12 7.33 -2.50
CA ASN A 109 -14.46 7.08 -3.04
C ASN A 109 -14.56 7.37 -4.54
N ILE A 110 -13.44 7.47 -5.24
CA ILE A 110 -13.39 7.73 -6.68
C ILE A 110 -12.78 6.55 -7.44
N PRO A 111 -13.02 6.44 -8.76
CA PRO A 111 -12.44 5.38 -9.59
C PRO A 111 -10.91 5.35 -9.53
N ALA A 112 -10.33 4.16 -9.55
CA ALA A 112 -8.88 3.93 -9.47
C ALA A 112 -8.07 4.77 -10.46
N ARG A 113 -8.56 4.94 -11.68
CA ARG A 113 -7.91 5.75 -12.71
C ARG A 113 -7.75 7.22 -12.30
N LYS A 114 -8.79 7.81 -11.70
CA LYS A 114 -8.72 9.18 -11.18
C LYS A 114 -7.79 9.31 -10.00
N VAL A 115 -7.81 8.32 -9.08
CA VAL A 115 -6.88 8.27 -7.95
C VAL A 115 -5.44 8.31 -8.45
N SER A 116 -5.10 7.43 -9.39
CA SER A 116 -3.75 7.35 -9.95
C SER A 116 -3.32 8.68 -10.60
N GLN A 117 -4.21 9.34 -11.29
CA GLN A 117 -3.95 10.65 -11.89
C GLN A 117 -3.68 11.74 -10.83
N TRP A 118 -4.49 11.78 -9.79
CA TRP A 118 -4.34 12.77 -8.71
C TRP A 118 -3.06 12.55 -7.92
N VAL A 119 -2.74 11.28 -7.62
CA VAL A 119 -1.50 10.92 -6.92
C VAL A 119 -0.27 11.21 -7.78
N SER A 120 -0.32 10.94 -9.07
CA SER A 120 0.76 11.29 -10.01
C SER A 120 0.98 12.82 -10.10
N ASN A 121 -0.08 13.60 -10.04
CA ASN A 121 0.02 15.05 -9.98
C ASN A 121 0.69 15.52 -8.68
N LEU A 122 0.33 14.91 -7.55
CA LEU A 122 0.98 15.18 -6.27
C LEU A 122 2.48 14.83 -6.32
N GLN A 123 2.83 13.68 -6.86
CA GLN A 123 4.22 13.25 -7.02
C GLN A 123 5.03 14.25 -7.83
N ARG A 124 4.51 14.71 -8.95
CA ARG A 124 5.18 15.73 -9.78
C ARG A 124 5.37 17.04 -9.05
N GLU A 125 4.40 17.43 -8.27
CA GLU A 125 4.48 18.66 -7.48
C GLU A 125 5.51 18.55 -6.35
N ILE A 126 5.61 17.39 -5.70
CA ILE A 126 6.65 17.12 -4.71
C ILE A 126 8.04 17.27 -5.34
N ALA A 127 8.26 16.72 -6.52
CA ALA A 127 9.53 16.84 -7.23
C ALA A 127 9.89 18.30 -7.52
N LYS A 128 8.94 19.12 -7.93
CA LYS A 128 9.15 20.56 -8.16
C LYS A 128 9.51 21.32 -6.89
N HIS A 129 8.79 21.07 -5.81
CA HIS A 129 9.05 21.76 -4.53
C HIS A 129 10.34 21.30 -3.88
N ALA A 130 10.71 20.03 -4.03
CA ALA A 130 11.97 19.50 -3.51
C ALA A 130 13.20 20.12 -4.21
N ALA A 131 13.10 20.43 -5.49
CA ALA A 131 14.18 21.02 -6.29
C ALA A 131 14.34 22.54 -6.12
N ARG A 132 13.38 23.19 -5.54
CA ARG A 132 13.41 24.65 -5.25
C ARG A 132 14.10 24.91 -3.93
#